data_35a7a7a54c28af5392151e17c3f11c11
#
_entry.id   35a7a7a54c28af5392151e17c3f11c11
#
_cell.length_a   1.000
_cell.length_b   1.000
_cell.length_c   1.000
_cell.angle_alpha   90.00
_cell.angle_beta   90.00
_cell.angle_gamma   90.00
#
_symmetry.space_group_name_H-M   'P 1'
#
loop_
_entity.id
_entity.type
_entity.pdbx_description
1 polymer ?
#
loop_
_entity_poly.entity_id
_entity_poly.type
_entity_poly.pdbx_seq_one_letter_code
_entity_poly.pdbx_strand_id
1 'polypeptide(L)'
;MTIDELQKIVYNAGIVGAGGAGFPTHRKFSDKVEQIVVNAAECEPLMMVDHHLLEFHLAEIVEALNILCDTMNAKEVLIGIKGKNMHLLDEKVVRSLKGTRVKIKEIPDVYPAGDEVVLTYETTGKIIPEGAIPVMVGVMVINVETVFNIYKALKNASPVTEKYITIGGDIPEDITVVAPIGMKIKDLLTSVGYGNLDGKEVVNGGPMMGKLVDIENDTVTKTTKGLLIFPTTHGIIQRMKQPVNVSMKRASAACCNCTMCTDMCPRYLLGYNLEVHKTVRAASHGEVLNTESFLQNALCCGCGVCSVIACQQGLFPSKLSMEIKGALGKYGLRRENNVQPESVREVRASRLVSSNKLIDRLGIGKYVKPSVKKIDTVFNPDTIYIELKQHVGKPATATVKAGDKVKCGDVVALTAYEDLGTVMHASVNGTVKQVTDRFVIIGK
;
A
#
# COMPACT_ATOMS: atom_id res chain seq x y z
N MET A 1 29.07 0.67 3.82
CA MET A 1 28.34 -0.25 2.93
C MET A 1 28.08 0.46 1.62
N THR A 2 28.24 -0.22 0.49
CA THR A 2 27.92 0.32 -0.84
C THR A 2 26.43 0.14 -1.16
N ILE A 3 25.92 0.88 -2.16
CA ILE A 3 24.53 0.72 -2.63
C ILE A 3 24.30 -0.70 -3.15
N ASP A 4 25.26 -1.28 -3.87
CA ASP A 4 25.15 -2.65 -4.40
C ASP A 4 25.07 -3.71 -3.29
N GLU A 5 25.85 -3.54 -2.20
CA GLU A 5 25.75 -4.42 -1.03
C GLU A 5 24.38 -4.31 -0.37
N LEU A 6 23.87 -3.09 -0.18
CA LEU A 6 22.54 -2.84 0.35
C LEU A 6 21.45 -3.47 -0.53
N GLN A 7 21.53 -3.28 -1.84
CA GLN A 7 20.59 -3.85 -2.80
C GLN A 7 20.55 -5.38 -2.70
N LYS A 8 21.72 -6.04 -2.62
CA LYS A 8 21.83 -7.50 -2.49
C LYS A 8 21.24 -8.00 -1.16
N ILE A 9 21.53 -7.33 -0.04
CA ILE A 9 20.96 -7.68 1.27
C ILE A 9 19.43 -7.60 1.22
N VAL A 10 18.89 -6.50 0.72
CA VAL A 10 17.44 -6.25 0.66
C VAL A 10 16.73 -7.19 -0.32
N TYR A 11 17.37 -7.49 -1.47
CA TYR A 11 16.86 -8.49 -2.42
C TYR A 11 16.83 -9.88 -1.79
N ASN A 12 17.95 -10.33 -1.21
CA ASN A 12 18.07 -11.66 -0.58
C ASN A 12 17.12 -11.83 0.62
N ALA A 13 16.85 -10.75 1.37
CA ALA A 13 15.87 -10.77 2.45
C ALA A 13 14.41 -10.76 1.94
N GLY A 14 14.19 -10.65 0.64
CA GLY A 14 12.86 -10.69 0.04
C GLY A 14 12.00 -9.46 0.34
N ILE A 15 12.59 -8.29 0.58
CA ILE A 15 11.89 -7.09 1.01
C ILE A 15 11.21 -6.39 -0.17
N VAL A 16 9.91 -6.17 -0.03
CA VAL A 16 9.08 -5.37 -0.95
C VAL A 16 8.41 -4.24 -0.20
N GLY A 17 7.88 -3.26 -0.92
CA GLY A 17 7.11 -2.16 -0.34
C GLY A 17 5.87 -2.66 0.39
N ALA A 18 5.86 -2.60 1.71
CA ALA A 18 4.82 -3.14 2.57
C ALA A 18 3.54 -2.28 2.62
N GLY A 19 3.59 -1.03 2.18
CA GLY A 19 2.48 -0.07 2.22
C GLY A 19 1.64 0.02 0.96
N GLY A 20 1.81 -0.88 -0.03
CA GLY A 20 1.10 -0.74 -1.30
C GLY A 20 1.27 -1.95 -2.22
N ALA A 21 1.58 -1.70 -3.50
CA ALA A 21 1.62 -2.72 -4.55
C ALA A 21 2.80 -3.70 -4.47
N GLY A 22 3.65 -3.63 -3.43
CA GLY A 22 4.76 -4.55 -3.28
C GLY A 22 5.91 -4.28 -4.24
N PHE A 23 6.29 -3.04 -4.48
CA PHE A 23 7.44 -2.74 -5.34
C PHE A 23 8.74 -3.31 -4.73
N PRO A 24 9.58 -4.06 -5.49
CA PRO A 24 10.84 -4.62 -5.00
C PRO A 24 11.78 -3.53 -4.47
N THR A 25 12.02 -3.50 -3.16
CA THR A 25 12.61 -2.36 -2.47
C THR A 25 14.06 -2.09 -2.90
N HIS A 26 14.85 -3.13 -3.19
CA HIS A 26 16.23 -2.99 -3.65
C HIS A 26 16.37 -2.11 -4.91
N ARG A 27 15.33 -2.03 -5.75
CA ARG A 27 15.30 -1.19 -6.96
C ARG A 27 15.07 0.29 -6.68
N LYS A 28 14.77 0.68 -5.43
CA LYS A 28 14.60 2.08 -5.05
C LYS A 28 15.93 2.78 -4.68
N PHE A 29 16.98 2.01 -4.37
CA PHE A 29 18.24 2.57 -3.93
C PHE A 29 19.08 3.06 -5.11
N SER A 30 19.52 4.31 -5.04
CA SER A 30 20.27 4.99 -6.10
C SER A 30 21.06 6.14 -5.51
N ASP A 31 22.19 6.46 -6.12
CA ASP A 31 23.00 7.66 -5.89
C ASP A 31 22.31 8.98 -6.25
N LYS A 32 21.18 8.90 -6.98
CA LYS A 32 20.33 10.04 -7.32
C LYS A 32 19.40 10.48 -6.19
N VAL A 33 19.33 9.71 -5.08
CA VAL A 33 18.48 10.01 -3.94
C VAL A 33 19.14 11.07 -3.06
N GLU A 34 18.57 12.26 -3.04
CA GLU A 34 18.99 13.35 -2.17
C GLU A 34 18.23 13.38 -0.83
N GLN A 35 16.97 12.97 -0.84
CA GLN A 35 16.07 12.99 0.30
C GLN A 35 15.34 11.64 0.41
N ILE A 36 15.26 11.11 1.62
CA ILE A 36 14.45 9.93 1.93
C ILE A 36 13.19 10.40 2.64
N VAL A 37 12.02 10.04 2.10
CA VAL A 37 10.72 10.33 2.72
C VAL A 37 10.13 9.03 3.25
N VAL A 38 9.97 8.94 4.57
CA VAL A 38 9.31 7.81 5.22
C VAL A 38 7.81 8.08 5.28
N ASN A 39 7.03 7.19 4.65
CA ASN A 39 5.58 7.26 4.67
C ASN A 39 5.05 6.69 5.99
N ALA A 40 4.78 7.56 6.94
CA ALA A 40 4.16 7.30 8.24
C ALA A 40 2.74 7.92 8.32
N ALA A 41 2.13 8.22 7.17
CA ALA A 41 0.82 8.86 7.10
C ALA A 41 -0.33 7.96 7.55
N GLU A 42 -0.21 6.63 7.31
CA GLU A 42 -1.28 5.62 7.49
C GLU A 42 -2.68 6.21 7.21
N CYS A 43 -2.89 6.60 5.94
CA CYS A 43 -4.04 7.43 5.58
C CYS A 43 -5.32 6.62 5.34
N GLU A 44 -5.25 5.30 5.18
CA GLU A 44 -6.43 4.43 5.11
C GLU A 44 -7.05 4.30 6.51
N PRO A 45 -8.35 4.64 6.69
CA PRO A 45 -9.00 4.48 7.99
C PRO A 45 -8.96 3.04 8.50
N LEU A 46 -8.95 2.85 9.81
CA LEU A 46 -8.92 1.57 10.52
C LEU A 46 -7.63 0.76 10.34
N MET A 47 -6.61 1.31 9.69
CA MET A 47 -5.30 0.68 9.57
C MET A 47 -4.36 1.19 10.67
N MET A 48 -3.60 0.30 11.33
CA MET A 48 -2.82 0.64 12.52
C MET A 48 -1.39 0.04 12.53
N VAL A 49 -0.96 -0.61 11.44
CA VAL A 49 0.36 -1.26 11.39
C VAL A 49 1.50 -0.27 11.51
N ASP A 50 1.46 0.83 10.73
CA ASP A 50 2.53 1.84 10.78
C ASP A 50 2.55 2.55 12.14
N HIS A 51 1.38 2.81 12.75
CA HIS A 51 1.26 3.36 14.10
C HIS A 51 1.91 2.42 15.12
N HIS A 52 1.58 1.14 15.08
CA HIS A 52 2.17 0.13 15.96
C HIS A 52 3.70 0.10 15.85
N LEU A 53 4.24 0.11 14.63
CA LEU A 53 5.67 0.07 14.41
C LEU A 53 6.37 1.35 14.88
N LEU A 54 5.75 2.52 14.72
CA LEU A 54 6.29 3.77 15.23
C LEU A 54 6.27 3.84 16.76
N GLU A 55 5.24 3.28 17.40
CA GLU A 55 5.12 3.26 18.85
C GLU A 55 6.16 2.34 19.50
N PHE A 56 6.38 1.14 18.94
CA PHE A 56 7.19 0.11 19.58
C PHE A 56 8.59 -0.09 18.99
N HIS A 57 8.86 0.40 17.77
CA HIS A 57 10.09 0.14 17.01
C HIS A 57 10.72 1.39 16.39
N LEU A 58 10.44 2.57 16.93
CA LEU A 58 10.95 3.83 16.37
C LEU A 58 12.49 3.87 16.38
N ALA A 59 13.13 3.37 17.43
CA ALA A 59 14.60 3.39 17.56
C ALA A 59 15.25 2.55 16.45
N GLU A 60 14.75 1.35 16.21
CA GLU A 60 15.23 0.44 15.17
C GLU A 60 15.00 1.02 13.76
N ILE A 61 13.85 1.66 13.56
CA ILE A 61 13.52 2.36 12.31
C ILE A 61 14.52 3.49 12.08
N VAL A 62 14.79 4.32 13.08
CA VAL A 62 15.76 5.42 12.99
C VAL A 62 17.17 4.90 12.71
N GLU A 63 17.58 3.80 13.33
CA GLU A 63 18.89 3.19 13.07
C GLU A 63 19.02 2.75 11.61
N ALA A 64 18.01 2.05 11.05
CA ALA A 64 18.00 1.70 9.64
C ALA A 64 18.03 2.93 8.72
N LEU A 65 17.28 3.98 9.06
CA LEU A 65 17.25 5.22 8.29
C LEU A 65 18.61 5.93 8.24
N ASN A 66 19.35 5.93 9.35
CA ASN A 66 20.72 6.44 9.36
C ASN A 66 21.63 5.64 8.42
N ILE A 67 21.56 4.30 8.45
CA ILE A 67 22.33 3.44 7.55
C ILE A 67 21.96 3.71 6.08
N LEU A 68 20.67 3.83 5.76
CA LEU A 68 20.20 4.15 4.40
C LEU A 68 20.70 5.52 3.95
N CYS A 69 20.62 6.51 4.84
CA CYS A 69 21.07 7.87 4.58
C CYS A 69 22.58 7.93 4.28
N ASP A 70 23.38 7.21 5.09
CA ASP A 70 24.84 7.11 4.89
C ASP A 70 25.19 6.39 3.60
N THR A 71 24.51 5.25 3.32
CA THR A 71 24.82 4.42 2.15
C THR A 71 24.51 5.13 0.83
N MET A 72 23.42 5.91 0.77
CA MET A 72 23.03 6.66 -0.43
C MET A 72 23.59 8.08 -0.45
N ASN A 73 24.33 8.50 0.60
CA ASN A 73 24.79 9.87 0.78
C ASN A 73 23.65 10.92 0.70
N ALA A 74 22.47 10.55 1.22
CA ALA A 74 21.30 11.44 1.21
C ALA A 74 21.51 12.61 2.16
N LYS A 75 20.96 13.79 1.81
CA LYS A 75 21.09 15.03 2.59
C LYS A 75 20.27 14.96 3.88
N GLU A 76 19.08 14.38 3.80
CA GLU A 76 18.15 14.26 4.94
C GLU A 76 17.15 13.13 4.77
N VAL A 77 16.56 12.75 5.89
CA VAL A 77 15.41 11.81 5.98
C VAL A 77 14.25 12.56 6.64
N LEU A 78 13.07 12.51 6.00
CA LEU A 78 11.84 13.13 6.49
C LEU A 78 10.82 12.04 6.83
N ILE A 79 10.49 11.86 8.11
CA ILE A 79 9.40 10.96 8.53
C ILE A 79 8.11 11.77 8.48
N GLY A 80 7.31 11.55 7.40
CA GLY A 80 6.04 12.24 7.19
C GLY A 80 4.91 11.61 8.01
N ILE A 81 4.51 12.26 9.10
CA ILE A 81 3.48 11.79 10.04
C ILE A 81 2.40 12.85 10.23
N LYS A 82 1.14 12.42 10.40
CA LYS A 82 0.03 13.33 10.70
C LYS A 82 0.15 13.90 12.12
N GLY A 83 -0.11 15.18 12.30
CA GLY A 83 0.04 15.87 13.61
C GLY A 83 -0.67 15.15 14.75
N LYS A 84 -1.88 14.63 14.52
CA LYS A 84 -2.64 13.87 15.53
C LYS A 84 -1.96 12.59 16.02
N ASN A 85 -0.99 12.05 15.25
CA ASN A 85 -0.29 10.80 15.55
C ASN A 85 1.09 11.04 16.17
N MET A 86 1.49 12.29 16.41
CA MET A 86 2.79 12.63 17.02
C MET A 86 2.99 11.99 18.40
N HIS A 87 1.91 11.77 19.15
CA HIS A 87 1.93 11.13 20.47
C HIS A 87 2.39 9.65 20.44
N LEU A 88 2.41 9.00 19.27
CA LEU A 88 2.93 7.63 19.10
C LEU A 88 4.45 7.54 19.15
N LEU A 89 5.14 8.67 18.97
CA LEU A 89 6.59 8.71 18.90
C LEU A 89 7.21 8.80 20.29
N ASP A 90 8.14 7.91 20.60
CA ASP A 90 8.91 7.97 21.85
C ASP A 90 9.69 9.29 21.94
N GLU A 91 9.40 10.09 22.97
CA GLU A 91 9.99 11.41 23.15
C GLU A 91 11.53 11.39 23.28
N LYS A 92 12.10 10.33 23.88
CA LYS A 92 13.56 10.23 24.03
C LYS A 92 14.21 10.03 22.68
N VAL A 93 13.60 9.16 21.82
CA VAL A 93 14.06 8.93 20.45
C VAL A 93 13.92 10.22 19.64
N VAL A 94 12.78 10.91 19.72
CA VAL A 94 12.56 12.18 19.00
C VAL A 94 13.59 13.24 19.45
N ARG A 95 13.89 13.35 20.74
CA ARG A 95 14.92 14.27 21.25
C ARG A 95 16.32 13.92 20.72
N SER A 96 16.64 12.63 20.55
CA SER A 96 17.94 12.18 20.02
C SER A 96 18.13 12.52 18.53
N LEU A 97 17.05 12.81 17.78
CA LEU A 97 17.13 13.23 16.39
C LEU A 97 17.66 14.65 16.21
N LYS A 98 17.69 15.46 17.28
CA LYS A 98 18.15 16.86 17.21
C LYS A 98 19.59 16.93 16.72
N GLY A 99 19.80 17.64 15.62
CA GLY A 99 21.11 17.77 14.98
C GLY A 99 21.51 16.62 14.06
N THR A 100 20.66 15.57 13.91
CA THR A 100 20.86 14.48 12.93
C THR A 100 20.23 14.83 11.58
N ARG A 101 20.45 13.97 10.57
CA ARG A 101 19.79 14.08 9.26
C ARG A 101 18.35 13.57 9.25
N VAL A 102 17.94 12.78 10.26
CA VAL A 102 16.57 12.27 10.39
C VAL A 102 15.70 13.31 11.09
N LYS A 103 14.61 13.70 10.45
CA LYS A 103 13.68 14.73 10.95
C LYS A 103 12.25 14.21 10.91
N ILE A 104 11.44 14.60 11.90
CA ILE A 104 10.00 14.42 11.87
C ILE A 104 9.38 15.58 11.09
N LYS A 105 8.55 15.25 10.10
CA LYS A 105 7.81 16.23 9.30
C LYS A 105 6.32 16.04 9.52
N GLU A 106 5.69 16.98 10.18
CA GLU A 106 4.25 17.00 10.29
C GLU A 106 3.61 17.27 8.93
N ILE A 107 2.61 16.44 8.58
CA ILE A 107 1.81 16.57 7.36
C ILE A 107 0.33 16.74 7.72
N PRO A 108 -0.49 17.33 6.83
CA PRO A 108 -1.92 17.51 7.04
C PRO A 108 -2.66 16.19 7.31
N ASP A 109 -3.67 16.21 8.21
CA ASP A 109 -4.56 15.07 8.45
C ASP A 109 -5.62 14.97 7.36
N VAL A 110 -5.19 14.59 6.16
CA VAL A 110 -6.03 14.46 4.97
C VAL A 110 -5.84 13.11 4.29
N TYR A 111 -6.76 12.77 3.41
CA TYR A 111 -6.70 11.60 2.53
C TYR A 111 -6.60 12.05 1.06
N PRO A 112 -5.70 11.49 0.25
CA PRO A 112 -4.72 10.43 0.52
C PRO A 112 -3.30 10.98 0.81
N ALA A 113 -3.03 11.44 2.04
CA ALA A 113 -1.70 11.97 2.41
C ALA A 113 -0.56 10.95 2.21
N GLY A 114 -0.86 9.64 2.25
CA GLY A 114 0.12 8.55 2.02
C GLY A 114 0.34 8.17 0.56
N ASP A 115 -0.33 8.81 -0.42
CA ASP A 115 0.05 8.66 -1.83
C ASP A 115 1.45 9.23 -2.04
N GLU A 116 2.36 8.49 -2.69
CA GLU A 116 3.77 8.88 -2.77
C GLU A 116 4.01 10.23 -3.43
N VAL A 117 3.17 10.64 -4.40
CA VAL A 117 3.28 11.94 -5.07
C VAL A 117 2.77 13.06 -4.16
N VAL A 118 1.63 12.82 -3.48
CA VAL A 118 1.08 13.76 -2.50
C VAL A 118 2.05 13.92 -1.34
N LEU A 119 2.55 12.81 -0.78
CA LEU A 119 3.48 12.83 0.35
C LEU A 119 4.79 13.53 0.03
N THR A 120 5.34 13.31 -1.17
CA THR A 120 6.54 14.02 -1.63
C THR A 120 6.31 15.52 -1.60
N TYR A 121 5.18 15.99 -2.13
CA TYR A 121 4.86 17.43 -2.10
C TYR A 121 4.68 17.94 -0.66
N GLU A 122 3.92 17.24 0.20
CA GLU A 122 3.67 17.67 1.58
C GLU A 122 4.95 17.74 2.41
N THR A 123 5.91 16.88 2.16
CA THR A 123 7.14 16.80 2.94
C THR A 123 8.26 17.68 2.40
N THR A 124 8.38 17.79 1.07
CA THR A 124 9.54 18.45 0.41
C THR A 124 9.17 19.69 -0.41
N GLY A 125 7.90 19.92 -0.71
CA GLY A 125 7.43 20.95 -1.64
C GLY A 125 7.68 20.64 -3.12
N LYS A 126 8.33 19.49 -3.45
CA LYS A 126 8.65 19.12 -4.83
C LYS A 126 7.43 18.49 -5.51
N ILE A 127 7.15 18.90 -6.75
CA ILE A 127 6.11 18.31 -7.60
C ILE A 127 6.80 17.30 -8.52
N ILE A 128 6.38 16.03 -8.46
CA ILE A 128 6.86 14.99 -9.36
C ILE A 128 6.22 15.21 -10.73
N PRO A 129 6.96 15.12 -11.86
CA PRO A 129 6.37 15.21 -13.20
C PRO A 129 5.29 14.16 -13.46
N GLU A 130 4.35 14.42 -14.37
CA GLU A 130 3.29 13.47 -14.72
C GLU A 130 3.86 12.12 -15.15
N GLY A 131 3.37 11.04 -14.56
CA GLY A 131 3.81 9.68 -14.87
C GLY A 131 5.23 9.31 -14.40
N ALA A 132 5.95 10.26 -13.81
CA ALA A 132 7.30 10.03 -13.27
C ALA A 132 7.26 9.40 -11.86
N ILE A 133 8.42 8.99 -11.38
CA ILE A 133 8.64 8.42 -10.05
C ILE A 133 9.43 9.39 -9.17
N PRO A 134 9.32 9.31 -7.84
CA PRO A 134 9.93 10.27 -6.91
C PRO A 134 11.43 10.50 -7.11
N VAL A 135 12.19 9.48 -7.51
CA VAL A 135 13.64 9.60 -7.72
C VAL A 135 14.02 10.62 -8.80
N MET A 136 13.12 10.93 -9.75
CA MET A 136 13.36 11.95 -10.77
C MET A 136 13.44 13.38 -10.19
N VAL A 137 12.92 13.58 -8.98
CA VAL A 137 13.08 14.83 -8.22
C VAL A 137 14.04 14.66 -7.02
N GLY A 138 14.88 13.60 -7.04
CA GLY A 138 15.85 13.31 -6.01
C GLY A 138 15.25 12.77 -4.70
N VAL A 139 14.03 12.21 -4.72
CA VAL A 139 13.33 11.73 -3.53
C VAL A 139 13.13 10.21 -3.61
N MET A 140 13.37 9.50 -2.51
CA MET A 140 12.95 8.11 -2.33
C MET A 140 11.85 8.06 -1.28
N VAL A 141 10.67 7.54 -1.66
CA VAL A 141 9.58 7.30 -0.70
C VAL A 141 9.61 5.84 -0.25
N ILE A 142 9.58 5.61 1.07
CA ILE A 142 9.60 4.27 1.68
C ILE A 142 8.61 4.19 2.84
N ASN A 143 7.91 3.05 3.00
CA ASN A 143 6.96 2.84 4.09
C ASN A 143 7.66 2.44 5.40
N VAL A 144 7.05 2.73 6.55
CA VAL A 144 7.54 2.43 7.91
C VAL A 144 7.90 0.94 8.06
N GLU A 145 6.99 0.02 7.72
CA GLU A 145 7.23 -1.42 7.84
C GLU A 145 8.35 -1.90 6.91
N THR A 146 8.49 -1.29 5.74
CA THR A 146 9.59 -1.60 4.82
C THR A 146 10.94 -1.24 5.45
N VAL A 147 11.04 -0.09 6.11
CA VAL A 147 12.26 0.32 6.84
C VAL A 147 12.56 -0.64 7.99
N PHE A 148 11.54 -1.03 8.75
CA PHE A 148 11.70 -2.00 9.83
C PHE A 148 12.17 -3.38 9.32
N ASN A 149 11.66 -3.84 8.18
CA ASN A 149 12.16 -5.07 7.54
C ASN A 149 13.63 -4.94 7.08
N ILE A 150 14.04 -3.76 6.59
CA ILE A 150 15.43 -3.48 6.27
C ILE A 150 16.30 -3.55 7.53
N TYR A 151 15.85 -2.98 8.65
CA TYR A 151 16.53 -3.10 9.94
C TYR A 151 16.77 -4.57 10.30
N LYS A 152 15.72 -5.42 10.27
CA LYS A 152 15.83 -6.85 10.57
C LYS A 152 16.81 -7.57 9.65
N ALA A 153 16.83 -7.23 8.37
CA ALA A 153 17.76 -7.82 7.40
C ALA A 153 19.22 -7.40 7.66
N LEU A 154 19.45 -6.13 7.98
CA LEU A 154 20.78 -5.58 8.22
C LEU A 154 21.42 -6.04 9.54
N LYS A 155 20.61 -6.14 10.61
CA LYS A 155 21.10 -6.42 11.96
C LYS A 155 21.01 -7.90 12.34
N ASN A 156 19.97 -8.58 11.89
CA ASN A 156 19.65 -9.93 12.32
C ASN A 156 19.75 -10.95 11.17
N ALA A 157 20.13 -10.53 9.96
CA ALA A 157 20.09 -11.35 8.74
C ALA A 157 18.72 -12.04 8.52
N SER A 158 17.63 -11.43 9.02
CA SER A 158 16.28 -12.00 8.98
C SER A 158 15.58 -11.68 7.69
N PRO A 159 15.17 -12.67 6.87
CA PRO A 159 14.35 -12.45 5.71
C PRO A 159 12.89 -12.17 6.09
N VAL A 160 12.10 -11.69 5.12
CA VAL A 160 10.67 -11.42 5.32
C VAL A 160 9.89 -12.73 5.26
N THR A 161 9.58 -13.28 6.43
CA THR A 161 8.80 -14.51 6.64
C THR A 161 7.49 -14.28 7.35
N GLU A 162 7.30 -13.09 7.89
CA GLU A 162 6.12 -12.70 8.67
C GLU A 162 5.61 -11.32 8.26
N LYS A 163 4.38 -11.01 8.63
CA LYS A 163 3.69 -9.79 8.27
C LYS A 163 2.92 -9.22 9.45
N TYR A 164 3.06 -7.91 9.69
CA TYR A 164 2.20 -7.17 10.61
C TYR A 164 0.85 -6.91 9.95
N ILE A 165 -0.25 -7.23 10.63
CA ILE A 165 -1.60 -7.14 10.08
C ILE A 165 -2.54 -6.54 11.12
N THR A 166 -3.25 -5.48 10.73
CA THR A 166 -4.41 -4.98 11.49
C THR A 166 -5.63 -5.84 11.16
N ILE A 167 -6.33 -6.36 12.16
CA ILE A 167 -7.65 -6.97 12.02
C ILE A 167 -8.64 -6.07 12.73
N GLY A 168 -9.65 -5.57 12.01
CA GLY A 168 -10.56 -4.54 12.52
C GLY A 168 -11.91 -4.52 11.82
N GLY A 169 -12.72 -3.51 12.13
CA GLY A 169 -14.06 -3.32 11.56
C GLY A 169 -15.18 -3.78 12.46
N ASP A 170 -16.11 -4.57 11.95
CA ASP A 170 -17.29 -5.08 12.68
C ASP A 170 -16.94 -6.28 13.59
N ILE A 171 -16.02 -6.04 14.50
CA ILE A 171 -15.53 -6.98 15.52
C ILE A 171 -15.47 -6.26 16.87
N PRO A 172 -15.45 -7.00 18.01
CA PRO A 172 -15.44 -6.37 19.34
C PRO A 172 -14.22 -5.49 19.61
N GLU A 173 -13.02 -5.96 19.29
CA GLU A 173 -11.73 -5.30 19.49
C GLU A 173 -10.91 -5.32 18.21
N ASP A 174 -10.33 -4.17 17.82
CA ASP A 174 -9.33 -4.15 16.77
C ASP A 174 -8.00 -4.66 17.32
N ILE A 175 -7.30 -5.48 16.55
CA ILE A 175 -6.06 -6.12 16.96
C ILE A 175 -4.96 -5.95 15.90
N THR A 176 -3.71 -5.90 16.34
CA THR A 176 -2.54 -6.06 15.47
C THR A 176 -1.86 -7.38 15.79
N VAL A 177 -1.62 -8.17 14.75
CA VAL A 177 -0.98 -9.50 14.85
C VAL A 177 0.24 -9.57 13.95
N VAL A 178 1.14 -10.51 14.25
CA VAL A 178 2.26 -10.88 13.38
C VAL A 178 2.03 -12.29 12.87
N ALA A 179 1.68 -12.43 11.60
CA ALA A 179 1.31 -13.71 11.01
C ALA A 179 2.36 -14.22 10.00
N PRO A 180 2.60 -15.54 9.90
CA PRO A 180 3.46 -16.13 8.90
C PRO A 180 2.94 -15.85 7.48
N ILE A 181 3.82 -15.50 6.56
CA ILE A 181 3.49 -15.39 5.14
C ILE A 181 3.10 -16.77 4.62
N GLY A 182 2.00 -16.84 3.84
CA GLY A 182 1.45 -18.10 3.33
C GLY A 182 0.40 -18.76 4.23
N MET A 183 0.16 -18.25 5.44
CA MET A 183 -0.96 -18.71 6.27
C MET A 183 -2.28 -18.34 5.59
N LYS A 184 -3.26 -19.24 5.55
CA LYS A 184 -4.59 -18.91 5.03
C LYS A 184 -5.25 -17.83 5.89
N ILE A 185 -5.91 -16.85 5.25
CA ILE A 185 -6.61 -15.77 5.95
C ILE A 185 -7.72 -16.33 6.84
N LYS A 186 -8.43 -17.37 6.38
CA LYS A 186 -9.44 -18.09 7.17
C LYS A 186 -8.87 -18.63 8.49
N ASP A 187 -7.71 -19.29 8.42
CA ASP A 187 -7.07 -19.89 9.59
C ASP A 187 -6.56 -18.81 10.56
N LEU A 188 -6.02 -17.72 10.02
CA LEU A 188 -5.61 -16.57 10.82
C LEU A 188 -6.79 -15.98 11.59
N LEU A 189 -7.90 -15.67 10.91
CA LEU A 189 -9.10 -15.12 11.55
C LEU A 189 -9.71 -16.08 12.58
N THR A 190 -9.73 -17.37 12.29
CA THR A 190 -10.19 -18.41 13.23
C THR A 190 -9.32 -18.47 14.48
N SER A 191 -7.99 -18.41 14.31
CA SER A 191 -7.03 -18.49 15.42
C SER A 191 -7.13 -17.32 16.40
N VAL A 192 -7.62 -16.16 15.95
CA VAL A 192 -7.85 -14.98 16.80
C VAL A 192 -9.30 -14.80 17.23
N GLY A 193 -10.16 -15.79 16.99
CA GLY A 193 -11.56 -15.78 17.43
C GLY A 193 -12.54 -15.04 16.50
N TYR A 194 -12.12 -14.65 15.30
CA TYR A 194 -12.95 -13.93 14.32
C TYR A 194 -13.29 -14.77 13.07
N GLY A 195 -13.24 -16.09 13.18
CA GLY A 195 -13.52 -17.02 12.07
C GLY A 195 -15.00 -17.14 11.68
N ASN A 196 -15.94 -16.72 12.54
CA ASN A 196 -17.37 -16.66 12.17
C ASN A 196 -17.62 -15.41 11.30
N LEU A 197 -17.82 -15.64 10.01
CA LEU A 197 -18.04 -14.59 8.99
C LEU A 197 -19.48 -14.63 8.43
N ASP A 198 -20.44 -15.23 9.14
CA ASP A 198 -21.82 -15.27 8.69
C ASP A 198 -22.38 -13.86 8.45
N GLY A 199 -22.84 -13.59 7.22
CA GLY A 199 -23.33 -12.28 6.81
C GLY A 199 -22.24 -11.19 6.72
N LYS A 200 -20.96 -11.54 6.73
CA LYS A 200 -19.83 -10.61 6.69
C LYS A 200 -18.91 -10.91 5.51
N GLU A 201 -18.12 -9.92 5.14
CA GLU A 201 -17.06 -9.99 4.13
C GLU A 201 -15.77 -9.43 4.72
N VAL A 202 -14.65 -9.90 4.21
CA VAL A 202 -13.32 -9.44 4.62
C VAL A 202 -12.70 -8.62 3.49
N VAL A 203 -12.11 -7.48 3.84
CA VAL A 203 -11.36 -6.62 2.94
C VAL A 203 -9.89 -6.69 3.29
N ASN A 204 -9.05 -7.11 2.35
CA ASN A 204 -7.59 -7.02 2.48
C ASN A 204 -7.14 -5.61 2.10
N GLY A 205 -6.64 -4.86 3.08
CA GLY A 205 -6.29 -3.45 2.97
C GLY A 205 -7.33 -2.52 3.58
N GLY A 206 -7.23 -1.23 3.29
CA GLY A 206 -8.14 -0.22 3.84
C GLY A 206 -9.49 -0.12 3.11
N PRO A 207 -10.45 0.64 3.65
CA PRO A 207 -11.81 0.72 3.12
C PRO A 207 -11.90 1.48 1.78
N MET A 208 -10.86 2.21 1.38
CA MET A 208 -10.82 2.98 0.13
C MET A 208 -10.17 2.20 -1.01
N MET A 209 -9.01 1.58 -0.78
CA MET A 209 -8.17 0.94 -1.79
C MET A 209 -8.05 -0.58 -1.63
N GLY A 210 -8.61 -1.16 -0.57
CA GLY A 210 -8.60 -2.60 -0.31
C GLY A 210 -9.40 -3.41 -1.33
N LYS A 211 -9.27 -4.74 -1.24
CA LYS A 211 -9.94 -5.71 -2.11
C LYS A 211 -10.67 -6.74 -1.26
N LEU A 212 -11.79 -7.26 -1.78
CA LEU A 212 -12.47 -8.39 -1.14
C LEU A 212 -11.57 -9.61 -1.12
N VAL A 213 -11.58 -10.31 0.00
CA VAL A 213 -10.84 -11.57 0.22
C VAL A 213 -11.66 -12.75 -0.25
N ASP A 214 -11.05 -13.65 -1.01
CA ASP A 214 -11.56 -15.02 -1.17
C ASP A 214 -11.15 -15.81 0.07
N ILE A 215 -12.06 -15.94 1.02
CA ILE A 215 -11.77 -16.50 2.36
C ILE A 215 -11.27 -17.95 2.30
N GLU A 216 -11.62 -18.70 1.26
CA GLU A 216 -11.19 -20.10 1.11
C GLU A 216 -9.80 -20.23 0.49
N ASN A 217 -9.41 -19.26 -0.36
CA ASN A 217 -8.22 -19.40 -1.20
C ASN A 217 -7.11 -18.39 -0.89
N ASP A 218 -7.43 -17.20 -0.34
CA ASP A 218 -6.43 -16.18 -0.13
C ASP A 218 -5.58 -16.44 1.12
N THR A 219 -4.32 -16.04 1.02
CA THR A 219 -3.30 -16.22 2.03
C THR A 219 -2.70 -14.88 2.46
N VAL A 220 -2.03 -14.89 3.60
CA VAL A 220 -1.19 -13.77 4.03
C VAL A 220 -0.01 -13.66 3.07
N THR A 221 0.15 -12.48 2.47
CA THR A 221 1.24 -12.15 1.56
C THR A 221 2.11 -11.03 2.11
N LYS A 222 3.23 -10.73 1.47
CA LYS A 222 4.10 -9.58 1.82
C LYS A 222 3.39 -8.23 1.76
N THR A 223 2.23 -8.15 1.09
CA THR A 223 1.44 -6.93 0.92
C THR A 223 0.16 -6.90 1.75
N THR A 224 -0.17 -7.97 2.47
CA THR A 224 -1.31 -8.00 3.38
C THR A 224 -1.02 -7.11 4.59
N LYS A 225 -1.73 -5.98 4.71
CA LYS A 225 -1.51 -5.00 5.78
C LYS A 225 -2.68 -4.90 6.76
N GLY A 226 -3.88 -5.21 6.29
CA GLY A 226 -5.09 -5.19 7.12
C GLY A 226 -6.15 -6.13 6.60
N LEU A 227 -6.92 -6.68 7.52
CA LEU A 227 -8.09 -7.51 7.27
C LEU A 227 -9.28 -6.86 7.97
N LEU A 228 -10.08 -6.11 7.21
CA LEU A 228 -11.22 -5.39 7.74
C LEU A 228 -12.51 -6.16 7.48
N ILE A 229 -13.24 -6.46 8.54
CA ILE A 229 -14.48 -7.25 8.52
C ILE A 229 -15.66 -6.29 8.50
N PHE A 230 -16.58 -6.44 7.54
CA PHE A 230 -17.80 -5.64 7.44
C PHE A 230 -19.01 -6.50 7.11
N PRO A 231 -20.22 -6.11 7.53
CA PRO A 231 -21.46 -6.74 7.09
C PRO A 231 -21.57 -6.71 5.56
N THR A 232 -22.09 -7.77 4.95
CA THR A 232 -22.31 -7.84 3.48
C THR A 232 -23.17 -6.68 2.96
N THR A 233 -24.06 -6.13 3.81
CA THR A 233 -24.93 -4.98 3.49
C THR A 233 -24.21 -3.64 3.60
N HIS A 234 -22.99 -3.58 4.13
CA HIS A 234 -22.27 -2.31 4.32
C HIS A 234 -21.94 -1.65 2.98
N GLY A 235 -22.07 -0.33 2.90
CA GLY A 235 -21.85 0.43 1.65
C GLY A 235 -20.46 0.23 1.01
N ILE A 236 -19.43 -0.03 1.82
CA ILE A 236 -18.07 -0.36 1.32
C ILE A 236 -18.12 -1.67 0.51
N ILE A 237 -18.73 -2.72 1.06
CA ILE A 237 -18.84 -4.04 0.41
C ILE A 237 -19.68 -3.95 -0.85
N GLN A 238 -20.82 -3.26 -0.78
CA GLN A 238 -21.70 -3.06 -1.94
C GLN A 238 -21.00 -2.32 -3.08
N ARG A 239 -20.21 -1.29 -2.74
CA ARG A 239 -19.39 -0.55 -3.71
C ARG A 239 -18.32 -1.43 -4.35
N MET A 240 -17.62 -2.25 -3.56
CA MET A 240 -16.58 -3.17 -4.06
C MET A 240 -17.18 -4.24 -5.00
N LYS A 241 -18.36 -4.76 -4.69
CA LYS A 241 -19.07 -5.76 -5.50
C LYS A 241 -19.72 -5.20 -6.77
N GLN A 242 -19.98 -3.88 -6.84
CA GLN A 242 -20.68 -3.31 -8.00
C GLN A 242 -19.84 -3.43 -9.28
N PRO A 243 -20.35 -4.03 -10.37
CA PRO A 243 -19.65 -4.13 -11.65
C PRO A 243 -19.46 -2.77 -12.34
N VAL A 244 -18.36 -2.59 -13.09
CA VAL A 244 -18.05 -1.33 -13.80
C VAL A 244 -19.10 -0.99 -14.84
N ASN A 245 -19.63 -1.97 -15.58
CA ASN A 245 -20.68 -1.76 -16.57
C ASN A 245 -21.96 -1.15 -15.97
N VAL A 246 -22.31 -1.50 -14.73
CA VAL A 246 -23.43 -0.88 -14.01
C VAL A 246 -23.12 0.58 -13.70
N SER A 247 -21.89 0.89 -13.28
CA SER A 247 -21.45 2.27 -13.05
C SER A 247 -21.48 3.11 -14.34
N MET A 248 -21.07 2.54 -15.47
CA MET A 248 -21.13 3.20 -16.78
C MET A 248 -22.57 3.49 -17.22
N LYS A 249 -23.48 2.52 -17.14
CA LYS A 249 -24.90 2.71 -17.47
C LYS A 249 -25.55 3.78 -16.59
N ARG A 250 -25.23 3.81 -15.30
CA ARG A 250 -25.68 4.88 -14.40
C ARG A 250 -25.09 6.23 -14.77
N ALA A 251 -23.83 6.27 -15.19
CA ALA A 251 -23.18 7.53 -15.59
C ALA A 251 -23.83 8.15 -16.82
N SER A 252 -24.19 7.35 -17.84
CA SER A 252 -24.89 7.87 -19.03
C SER A 252 -26.26 8.49 -18.71
N ALA A 253 -26.95 8.00 -17.67
CA ALA A 253 -28.26 8.48 -17.26
C ALA A 253 -28.23 9.63 -16.23
N ALA A 254 -27.26 9.64 -15.32
CA ALA A 254 -27.28 10.47 -14.12
C ALA A 254 -26.06 11.41 -13.94
N CYS A 255 -25.05 11.36 -14.81
CA CYS A 255 -23.93 12.29 -14.72
C CYS A 255 -24.33 13.70 -15.11
N CYS A 256 -24.40 14.61 -14.15
CA CYS A 256 -24.73 16.02 -14.37
C CYS A 256 -23.53 16.88 -14.80
N ASN A 257 -22.39 16.28 -15.10
CA ASN A 257 -21.16 16.95 -15.55
C ASN A 257 -20.68 18.09 -14.61
N CYS A 258 -20.87 17.93 -13.30
CA CYS A 258 -20.53 18.94 -12.29
C CYS A 258 -19.02 19.12 -12.03
N THR A 259 -18.17 18.36 -12.69
CA THR A 259 -16.68 18.34 -12.58
C THR A 259 -16.08 18.00 -11.22
N MET A 260 -16.87 17.85 -10.16
CA MET A 260 -16.38 17.62 -8.80
C MET A 260 -15.40 16.44 -8.68
N CYS A 261 -15.57 15.37 -9.47
CA CYS A 261 -14.65 14.23 -9.49
C CYS A 261 -13.23 14.60 -9.96
N THR A 262 -13.11 15.65 -10.79
CA THR A 262 -11.84 16.26 -11.20
C THR A 262 -11.35 17.24 -10.13
N ASP A 263 -12.23 18.16 -9.71
CA ASP A 263 -11.87 19.26 -8.81
C ASP A 263 -11.37 18.79 -7.42
N MET A 264 -11.76 17.58 -7.02
CA MET A 264 -11.29 16.95 -5.79
C MET A 264 -10.21 15.88 -6.01
N CYS A 265 -9.77 15.65 -7.25
CA CYS A 265 -8.75 14.66 -7.54
C CYS A 265 -7.38 15.13 -7.01
N PRO A 266 -6.69 14.38 -6.12
CA PRO A 266 -5.42 14.82 -5.53
C PRO A 266 -4.32 15.01 -6.58
N ARG A 267 -4.34 14.24 -7.67
CA ARG A 267 -3.38 14.39 -8.79
C ARG A 267 -3.68 15.68 -9.59
N TYR A 268 -4.95 15.95 -9.88
CA TYR A 268 -5.37 17.19 -10.53
C TYR A 268 -4.99 18.41 -9.67
N LEU A 269 -5.21 18.33 -8.36
CA LEU A 269 -4.88 19.42 -7.42
C LEU A 269 -3.36 19.68 -7.32
N LEU A 270 -2.51 18.69 -7.63
CA LEU A 270 -1.06 18.86 -7.74
C LEU A 270 -0.61 19.38 -9.12
N GLY A 271 -1.55 19.79 -9.98
CA GLY A 271 -1.24 20.38 -11.29
C GLY A 271 -1.29 19.39 -12.45
N TYR A 272 -1.55 18.10 -12.21
CA TYR A 272 -1.62 17.09 -13.26
C TYR A 272 -2.84 17.30 -14.19
N ASN A 273 -2.69 16.93 -15.47
CA ASN A 273 -3.75 16.91 -16.45
C ASN A 273 -4.56 15.61 -16.37
N LEU A 274 -5.20 15.38 -15.21
CA LEU A 274 -6.09 14.25 -14.96
C LEU A 274 -7.52 14.74 -14.72
N GLU A 275 -8.29 14.88 -15.79
CA GLU A 275 -9.67 15.38 -15.77
C GLU A 275 -10.66 14.19 -15.72
N VAL A 276 -10.89 13.66 -14.54
CA VAL A 276 -11.72 12.45 -14.32
C VAL A 276 -13.12 12.57 -14.94
N HIS A 277 -13.74 13.75 -14.91
CA HIS A 277 -15.07 13.97 -15.52
C HIS A 277 -15.07 13.69 -17.02
N LYS A 278 -13.98 14.02 -17.74
CA LYS A 278 -13.87 13.74 -19.19
C LYS A 278 -13.84 12.24 -19.46
N THR A 279 -13.10 11.47 -18.64
CA THR A 279 -13.09 10.00 -18.70
C THR A 279 -14.49 9.41 -18.50
N VAL A 280 -15.19 9.86 -17.45
CA VAL A 280 -16.56 9.38 -17.16
C VAL A 280 -17.48 9.66 -18.33
N ARG A 281 -17.43 10.85 -18.88
CA ARG A 281 -18.26 11.28 -20.02
C ARG A 281 -17.93 10.48 -21.28
N ALA A 282 -16.67 10.43 -21.69
CA ALA A 282 -16.25 9.69 -22.87
C ALA A 282 -16.67 8.22 -22.81
N ALA A 283 -16.43 7.55 -21.66
CA ALA A 283 -16.80 6.15 -21.48
C ALA A 283 -18.32 5.91 -21.47
N SER A 284 -19.10 6.80 -20.85
CA SER A 284 -20.56 6.65 -20.74
C SER A 284 -21.31 6.96 -22.03
N HIS A 285 -20.71 7.73 -22.95
CA HIS A 285 -21.30 8.08 -24.24
C HIS A 285 -20.65 7.36 -25.44
N GLY A 286 -19.66 6.47 -25.18
CA GLY A 286 -19.00 5.69 -26.24
C GLY A 286 -18.11 6.53 -27.16
N GLU A 287 -17.52 7.60 -26.65
CA GLU A 287 -16.62 8.51 -27.39
C GLU A 287 -15.25 7.85 -27.66
N VAL A 288 -15.21 6.81 -28.49
CA VAL A 288 -13.99 6.01 -28.74
C VAL A 288 -12.84 6.79 -29.37
N LEU A 289 -13.10 7.91 -30.03
CA LEU A 289 -12.09 8.76 -30.66
C LEU A 289 -11.42 9.72 -29.65
N ASN A 290 -11.95 9.87 -28.45
CA ASN A 290 -11.40 10.75 -27.42
C ASN A 290 -10.30 10.03 -26.62
N THR A 291 -9.20 9.70 -27.30
CA THR A 291 -8.11 8.88 -26.75
C THR A 291 -7.44 9.52 -25.53
N GLU A 292 -7.26 10.85 -25.50
CA GLU A 292 -6.64 11.55 -24.38
C GLU A 292 -7.45 11.39 -23.08
N SER A 293 -8.79 11.42 -23.16
CA SER A 293 -9.64 11.17 -22.00
C SER A 293 -9.48 9.78 -21.39
N PHE A 294 -8.94 8.81 -22.14
CA PHE A 294 -8.61 7.48 -21.65
C PHE A 294 -7.14 7.39 -21.20
N LEU A 295 -6.18 7.90 -21.98
CA LEU A 295 -4.75 7.84 -21.69
C LEU A 295 -4.39 8.54 -20.36
N GLN A 296 -5.05 9.66 -20.01
CA GLN A 296 -4.81 10.38 -18.75
C GLN A 296 -5.02 9.50 -17.51
N ASN A 297 -5.79 8.40 -17.59
CA ASN A 297 -6.01 7.50 -16.46
C ASN A 297 -4.74 6.74 -16.03
N ALA A 298 -3.68 6.74 -16.84
CA ALA A 298 -2.36 6.27 -16.41
C ALA A 298 -1.86 7.02 -15.15
N LEU A 299 -2.27 8.28 -14.97
CA LEU A 299 -1.92 9.13 -13.82
C LEU A 299 -2.75 8.84 -12.56
N CYS A 300 -3.84 8.06 -12.67
CA CYS A 300 -4.71 7.76 -11.54
C CYS A 300 -4.00 6.91 -10.48
N CYS A 301 -4.06 7.32 -9.20
CA CYS A 301 -3.53 6.54 -8.06
C CYS A 301 -4.55 5.57 -7.44
N GLY A 302 -5.80 5.58 -7.90
CA GLY A 302 -6.83 4.67 -7.39
C GLY A 302 -7.41 5.04 -6.02
N CYS A 303 -7.09 6.21 -5.46
CA CYS A 303 -7.46 6.61 -4.09
C CYS A 303 -8.97 6.63 -3.79
N GLY A 304 -9.84 6.64 -4.79
CA GLY A 304 -11.30 6.59 -4.60
C GLY A 304 -11.98 7.90 -4.18
N VAL A 305 -11.26 9.02 -3.97
CA VAL A 305 -11.85 10.32 -3.58
C VAL A 305 -12.95 10.77 -4.53
N CYS A 306 -12.73 10.65 -5.85
CA CYS A 306 -13.70 11.00 -6.87
C CYS A 306 -15.01 10.20 -6.78
N SER A 307 -14.98 8.99 -6.22
CA SER A 307 -16.15 8.11 -6.07
C SER A 307 -16.86 8.31 -4.72
N VAL A 308 -16.10 8.37 -3.63
CA VAL A 308 -16.68 8.35 -2.27
C VAL A 308 -17.06 9.75 -1.79
N ILE A 309 -16.22 10.73 -2.11
CA ILE A 309 -16.37 12.10 -1.62
C ILE A 309 -17.02 13.01 -2.67
N ALA A 310 -16.50 12.99 -3.89
CA ALA A 310 -16.84 13.98 -4.90
C ALA A 310 -18.14 13.68 -5.65
N CYS A 311 -18.39 12.42 -6.03
CA CYS A 311 -19.57 12.07 -6.82
C CYS A 311 -20.82 11.93 -5.95
N GLN A 312 -21.70 12.93 -5.99
CA GLN A 312 -22.99 12.92 -5.28
C GLN A 312 -23.97 11.89 -5.86
N GLN A 313 -23.80 11.50 -7.12
CA GLN A 313 -24.66 10.53 -7.81
C GLN A 313 -24.22 9.05 -7.59
N GLY A 314 -23.13 8.81 -6.87
CA GLY A 314 -22.63 7.45 -6.60
C GLY A 314 -22.21 6.66 -7.87
N LEU A 315 -21.59 7.34 -8.85
CA LEU A 315 -21.23 6.75 -10.15
C LEU A 315 -19.88 6.00 -10.16
N PHE A 316 -19.14 6.04 -9.10
CA PHE A 316 -17.83 5.37 -8.91
C PHE A 316 -16.78 5.63 -10.00
N PRO A 317 -16.44 6.92 -10.30
CA PRO A 317 -15.45 7.25 -11.31
C PRO A 317 -14.09 6.56 -11.13
N SER A 318 -13.62 6.36 -9.88
CA SER A 318 -12.33 5.71 -9.60
C SER A 318 -12.26 4.28 -10.14
N LYS A 319 -13.37 3.53 -10.06
CA LYS A 319 -13.41 2.15 -10.53
C LYS A 319 -13.25 2.10 -12.05
N LEU A 320 -13.93 2.99 -12.77
CA LEU A 320 -13.78 3.15 -14.21
C LEU A 320 -12.34 3.55 -14.59
N SER A 321 -11.76 4.54 -13.89
CA SER A 321 -10.38 4.98 -14.14
C SER A 321 -9.38 3.86 -13.93
N MET A 322 -9.56 3.01 -12.91
CA MET A 322 -8.66 1.88 -12.65
C MET A 322 -8.79 0.75 -13.66
N GLU A 323 -10.00 0.46 -14.15
CA GLU A 323 -10.21 -0.49 -15.25
C GLU A 323 -9.50 -0.03 -16.53
N ILE A 324 -9.67 1.26 -16.88
CA ILE A 324 -9.00 1.84 -18.04
C ILE A 324 -7.48 1.77 -17.85
N LYS A 325 -6.97 2.15 -16.68
CA LYS A 325 -5.54 2.06 -16.36
C LYS A 325 -5.01 0.63 -16.52
N GLY A 326 -5.75 -0.36 -16.05
CA GLY A 326 -5.43 -1.79 -16.23
C GLY A 326 -5.39 -2.19 -17.69
N ALA A 327 -6.36 -1.74 -18.50
CA ALA A 327 -6.40 -1.99 -19.93
C ALA A 327 -5.23 -1.32 -20.67
N LEU A 328 -4.90 -0.07 -20.34
CA LEU A 328 -3.73 0.62 -20.90
C LEU A 328 -2.45 -0.19 -20.65
N GLY A 329 -2.24 -0.67 -19.44
CA GLY A 329 -1.09 -1.53 -19.09
C GLY A 329 -1.09 -2.84 -19.87
N LYS A 330 -2.24 -3.52 -20.01
CA LYS A 330 -2.39 -4.79 -20.73
C LYS A 330 -2.04 -4.66 -22.22
N TYR A 331 -2.46 -3.56 -22.85
CA TYR A 331 -2.22 -3.31 -24.27
C TYR A 331 -0.95 -2.51 -24.55
N GLY A 332 -0.12 -2.21 -23.53
CA GLY A 332 1.13 -1.46 -23.68
C GLY A 332 0.92 0.00 -24.10
N LEU A 333 -0.29 0.53 -23.96
CA LEU A 333 -0.61 1.90 -24.30
C LEU A 333 -0.07 2.84 -23.23
N ARG A 334 0.67 3.84 -23.63
CA ARG A 334 1.29 4.82 -22.74
C ARG A 334 0.88 6.22 -23.14
N ARG A 335 0.71 7.09 -22.13
CA ARG A 335 0.68 8.52 -22.33
C ARG A 335 2.12 9.01 -22.44
N GLU A 336 2.37 10.01 -23.28
CA GLU A 336 3.65 10.73 -23.26
C GLU A 336 3.83 11.33 -21.85
N ASN A 337 4.94 10.98 -21.22
CA ASN A 337 5.25 11.30 -19.84
C ASN A 337 6.15 12.52 -19.76
N ASN A 338 6.32 13.05 -18.53
CA ASN A 338 7.25 14.11 -18.13
C ASN A 338 6.76 15.54 -18.35
N VAL A 339 5.47 15.75 -18.47
CA VAL A 339 4.93 17.12 -18.30
C VAL A 339 5.17 17.53 -16.87
N GLN A 340 6.01 18.56 -16.65
CA GLN A 340 6.23 19.13 -15.33
C GLN A 340 5.13 20.14 -15.04
N PRO A 341 4.31 19.94 -14.01
CA PRO A 341 3.38 20.97 -13.57
C PRO A 341 4.15 22.19 -13.07
N GLU A 342 3.74 23.37 -13.49
CA GLU A 342 4.37 24.63 -13.05
C GLU A 342 4.13 24.88 -11.56
N SER A 343 2.91 24.61 -11.10
CA SER A 343 2.51 24.80 -9.70
C SER A 343 1.34 23.88 -9.34
N VAL A 344 1.06 23.75 -8.05
CA VAL A 344 -0.20 23.20 -7.55
C VAL A 344 -1.34 24.17 -7.86
N ARG A 345 -2.55 23.63 -8.00
CA ARG A 345 -3.72 24.48 -8.24
C ARG A 345 -4.07 25.32 -7.01
N GLU A 346 -4.39 26.58 -7.19
CA GLU A 346 -4.71 27.53 -6.10
C GLU A 346 -5.82 27.02 -5.17
N VAL A 347 -6.82 26.34 -5.73
CA VAL A 347 -7.95 25.78 -4.97
C VAL A 347 -7.58 24.56 -4.12
N ARG A 348 -6.35 24.05 -4.19
CA ARG A 348 -5.93 22.81 -3.53
C ARG A 348 -6.24 22.80 -2.03
N ALA A 349 -5.86 23.87 -1.32
CA ALA A 349 -6.03 23.93 0.12
C ALA A 349 -7.50 23.79 0.57
N SER A 350 -8.44 24.34 -0.21
CA SER A 350 -9.88 24.28 0.08
C SER A 350 -10.55 22.96 -0.35
N ARG A 351 -9.84 22.09 -1.09
CA ARG A 351 -10.36 20.83 -1.65
C ARG A 351 -9.80 19.58 -0.99
N LEU A 352 -8.94 19.72 0.01
CA LEU A 352 -8.41 18.59 0.78
C LEU A 352 -9.52 17.90 1.58
N VAL A 353 -9.43 16.57 1.68
CA VAL A 353 -10.41 15.73 2.37
C VAL A 353 -9.85 15.34 3.74
N SER A 354 -10.39 15.86 4.83
CA SER A 354 -9.98 15.45 6.17
C SER A 354 -10.30 13.98 6.46
N SER A 355 -9.50 13.35 7.33
CA SER A 355 -9.72 11.96 7.74
C SER A 355 -11.10 11.75 8.37
N ASN A 356 -11.59 12.70 9.18
CA ASN A 356 -12.91 12.62 9.81
C ASN A 356 -14.03 12.65 8.76
N LYS A 357 -13.97 13.58 7.79
CA LYS A 357 -14.95 13.63 6.70
C LYS A 357 -14.97 12.34 5.90
N LEU A 358 -13.82 11.69 5.70
CA LEU A 358 -13.74 10.40 5.03
C LEU A 358 -14.42 9.31 5.85
N ILE A 359 -14.14 9.22 7.15
CA ILE A 359 -14.75 8.26 8.10
C ILE A 359 -16.27 8.40 8.08
N ASP A 360 -16.79 9.62 8.20
CA ASP A 360 -18.23 9.91 8.17
C ASP A 360 -18.85 9.49 6.84
N ARG A 361 -18.23 9.84 5.71
CA ARG A 361 -18.73 9.51 4.38
C ARG A 361 -18.74 8.01 4.08
N LEU A 362 -17.81 7.26 4.67
CA LEU A 362 -17.75 5.81 4.59
C LEU A 362 -18.74 5.12 5.54
N GLY A 363 -19.30 5.83 6.53
CA GLY A 363 -20.20 5.27 7.54
C GLY A 363 -19.49 4.31 8.52
N ILE A 364 -18.19 4.53 8.76
CA ILE A 364 -17.36 3.63 9.58
C ILE A 364 -17.03 4.20 10.96
N GLY A 365 -17.59 5.33 11.35
CA GLY A 365 -17.31 5.97 12.66
C GLY A 365 -17.48 5.03 13.84
N LYS A 366 -18.50 4.15 13.81
CA LYS A 366 -18.75 3.15 14.86
C LYS A 366 -17.66 2.06 14.96
N TYR A 367 -16.82 1.89 13.94
CA TYR A 367 -15.72 0.92 13.91
C TYR A 367 -14.37 1.53 14.29
N VAL A 368 -14.29 2.85 14.46
CA VAL A 368 -13.09 3.51 14.98
C VAL A 368 -12.98 3.23 16.46
N LYS A 369 -11.98 2.47 16.87
CA LYS A 369 -11.73 2.12 18.28
C LYS A 369 -10.73 3.09 18.89
N PRO A 370 -10.83 3.33 20.22
CA PRO A 370 -9.89 4.22 20.94
C PRO A 370 -8.48 3.65 21.04
N SER A 371 -8.35 2.33 20.97
CA SER A 371 -7.07 1.63 21.01
C SER A 371 -7.11 0.36 20.19
N VAL A 372 -5.94 -0.10 19.77
CA VAL A 372 -5.76 -1.38 19.06
C VAL A 372 -4.86 -2.25 19.92
N LYS A 373 -5.33 -3.45 20.24
CA LYS A 373 -4.57 -4.39 21.07
C LYS A 373 -3.55 -5.14 20.27
N LYS A 374 -2.30 -5.14 20.72
CA LYS A 374 -1.30 -6.05 20.20
C LYS A 374 -1.54 -7.46 20.73
N ILE A 375 -1.54 -8.43 19.83
CA ILE A 375 -1.60 -9.85 20.20
C ILE A 375 -0.24 -10.48 19.86
N ASP A 376 0.47 -10.91 20.90
CA ASP A 376 1.75 -11.60 20.79
C ASP A 376 1.56 -13.14 20.62
N THR A 377 0.55 -13.54 19.84
CA THR A 377 0.31 -14.95 19.55
C THR A 377 1.31 -15.43 18.50
N VAL A 378 2.02 -16.48 18.81
CA VAL A 378 2.85 -17.20 17.85
C VAL A 378 1.95 -18.14 17.05
N PHE A 379 1.71 -17.81 15.78
CA PHE A 379 0.94 -18.66 14.88
C PHE A 379 1.83 -19.81 14.37
N ASN A 380 1.31 -21.02 14.45
CA ASN A 380 2.04 -22.23 14.04
C ASN A 380 1.14 -23.11 13.14
N PRO A 381 0.82 -22.63 11.94
CA PRO A 381 -0.05 -23.34 10.99
C PRO A 381 0.57 -24.68 10.58
N ASP A 382 -0.27 -25.70 10.36
CA ASP A 382 0.18 -27.01 9.87
C ASP A 382 0.61 -26.98 8.41
N THR A 383 0.04 -26.06 7.63
CA THR A 383 0.35 -25.90 6.21
C THR A 383 0.37 -24.41 5.86
N ILE A 384 1.35 -24.01 5.06
CA ILE A 384 1.44 -22.68 4.45
C ILE A 384 1.50 -22.76 2.94
N TYR A 385 1.04 -21.72 2.28
CA TYR A 385 0.93 -21.58 0.83
C TYR A 385 1.67 -20.31 0.40
N ILE A 386 2.96 -20.43 0.07
CA ILE A 386 3.79 -19.30 -0.36
C ILE A 386 3.44 -18.97 -1.80
N GLU A 387 2.74 -17.86 -2.04
CA GLU A 387 2.43 -17.39 -3.40
C GLU A 387 3.72 -17.01 -4.14
N LEU A 388 3.82 -17.43 -5.41
CA LEU A 388 4.94 -17.08 -6.29
C LEU A 388 4.86 -15.63 -6.81
N LYS A 389 3.68 -15.00 -6.75
CA LYS A 389 3.46 -13.60 -7.16
C LYS A 389 2.90 -12.76 -6.01
N GLN A 390 3.77 -12.17 -5.19
CA GLN A 390 3.40 -11.32 -4.07
C GLN A 390 3.80 -9.83 -4.25
N HIS A 391 4.22 -9.44 -5.45
CA HIS A 391 4.76 -8.11 -5.73
C HIS A 391 4.53 -7.72 -7.20
N VAL A 392 4.74 -6.45 -7.54
CA VAL A 392 4.76 -6.01 -8.93
C VAL A 392 5.99 -6.56 -9.65
N GLY A 393 5.85 -6.80 -10.94
CA GLY A 393 6.90 -7.37 -11.78
C GLY A 393 6.66 -8.85 -12.10
N LYS A 394 7.74 -9.60 -12.31
CA LYS A 394 7.68 -11.03 -12.69
C LYS A 394 7.39 -11.90 -11.47
N PRO A 395 6.58 -12.96 -11.61
CA PRO A 395 6.43 -13.98 -10.57
C PRO A 395 7.79 -14.64 -10.27
N ALA A 396 7.97 -15.13 -9.03
CA ALA A 396 9.11 -15.93 -8.66
C ALA A 396 8.99 -17.35 -9.23
N THR A 397 10.11 -17.97 -9.56
CA THR A 397 10.20 -19.38 -9.95
C THR A 397 10.61 -20.19 -8.72
N ALA A 398 9.93 -21.29 -8.45
CA ALA A 398 10.26 -22.19 -7.35
C ALA A 398 11.67 -22.76 -7.52
N THR A 399 12.43 -22.81 -6.44
CA THR A 399 13.78 -23.40 -6.36
C THR A 399 13.81 -24.71 -5.62
N VAL A 400 12.67 -25.14 -5.09
CA VAL A 400 12.46 -26.38 -4.33
C VAL A 400 11.47 -27.30 -5.04
N LYS A 401 11.43 -28.57 -4.68
CA LYS A 401 10.53 -29.60 -5.21
C LYS A 401 9.82 -30.34 -4.07
N ALA A 402 8.75 -31.03 -4.38
CA ALA A 402 8.03 -31.87 -3.42
C ALA A 402 9.00 -32.88 -2.77
N GLY A 403 8.91 -33.01 -1.45
CA GLY A 403 9.79 -33.84 -0.62
C GLY A 403 10.97 -33.09 0.00
N ASP A 404 11.33 -31.90 -0.47
CA ASP A 404 12.41 -31.12 0.11
C ASP A 404 12.07 -30.65 1.54
N LYS A 405 13.00 -30.77 2.47
CA LYS A 405 12.89 -30.22 3.83
C LYS A 405 13.38 -28.78 3.84
N VAL A 406 12.62 -27.90 4.43
CA VAL A 406 12.95 -26.47 4.54
C VAL A 406 12.80 -25.97 5.97
N LYS A 407 13.63 -25.01 6.34
CA LYS A 407 13.55 -24.26 7.59
C LYS A 407 12.96 -22.87 7.32
N CYS A 408 12.38 -22.27 8.35
CA CYS A 408 11.97 -20.88 8.30
C CYS A 408 13.18 -19.99 7.91
N GLY A 409 12.99 -19.17 6.87
CA GLY A 409 14.06 -18.35 6.29
C GLY A 409 14.75 -18.96 5.06
N ASP A 410 14.58 -20.25 4.77
CA ASP A 410 15.14 -20.85 3.56
C ASP A 410 14.47 -20.28 2.29
N VAL A 411 15.27 -20.11 1.24
CA VAL A 411 14.76 -19.65 -0.06
C VAL A 411 13.98 -20.79 -0.72
N VAL A 412 12.72 -20.50 -1.10
CA VAL A 412 11.83 -21.47 -1.77
C VAL A 412 11.44 -21.06 -3.19
N ALA A 413 11.58 -19.80 -3.52
CA ALA A 413 11.43 -19.32 -4.90
C ALA A 413 12.16 -17.98 -5.07
N LEU A 414 12.53 -17.63 -6.29
CA LEU A 414 13.13 -16.34 -6.61
C LEU A 414 12.76 -15.84 -8.00
N THR A 415 12.80 -14.52 -8.17
CA THR A 415 12.86 -13.86 -9.48
C THR A 415 14.31 -13.48 -9.73
N ALA A 416 14.86 -13.67 -10.92
CA ALA A 416 16.24 -13.31 -11.21
C ALA A 416 16.56 -11.86 -10.78
N TYR A 417 17.78 -11.63 -10.28
CA TYR A 417 18.16 -10.33 -9.72
C TYR A 417 18.02 -9.19 -10.73
N GLU A 418 18.27 -9.46 -12.02
CA GLU A 418 18.16 -8.49 -13.12
C GLU A 418 16.73 -8.13 -13.45
N ASP A 419 15.77 -9.01 -13.12
CA ASP A 419 14.35 -8.79 -13.34
C ASP A 419 13.72 -7.95 -12.22
N LEU A 420 12.53 -7.44 -12.45
CA LEU A 420 11.74 -6.78 -11.43
C LEU A 420 11.05 -7.84 -10.56
N GLY A 421 11.61 -8.11 -9.40
CA GLY A 421 11.08 -9.10 -8.46
C GLY A 421 12.00 -9.31 -7.26
N THR A 422 11.77 -10.35 -6.47
CA THR A 422 12.56 -10.63 -5.28
C THR A 422 12.48 -12.10 -4.88
N VAL A 423 13.12 -12.45 -3.76
CA VAL A 423 13.19 -13.80 -3.19
C VAL A 423 11.98 -14.09 -2.30
N MET A 424 11.47 -15.33 -2.32
CA MET A 424 10.45 -15.86 -1.41
C MET A 424 11.08 -16.87 -0.45
N HIS A 425 10.68 -16.78 0.81
CA HIS A 425 11.23 -17.61 1.88
C HIS A 425 10.15 -18.49 2.51
N ALA A 426 10.52 -19.66 2.99
CA ALA A 426 9.68 -20.45 3.86
C ALA A 426 9.41 -19.66 5.15
N SER A 427 8.18 -19.59 5.59
CA SER A 427 7.79 -18.90 6.85
C SER A 427 7.63 -19.85 8.03
N VAL A 428 7.75 -21.15 7.81
CA VAL A 428 7.75 -22.21 8.84
C VAL A 428 8.77 -23.30 8.49
N ASN A 429 9.13 -24.10 9.48
CA ASN A 429 9.86 -25.34 9.26
C ASN A 429 8.91 -26.42 8.74
N GLY A 430 9.31 -27.21 7.75
CA GLY A 430 8.45 -28.27 7.22
C GLY A 430 9.03 -28.99 6.01
N THR A 431 8.15 -29.71 5.32
CA THR A 431 8.46 -30.40 4.07
C THR A 431 7.61 -29.82 2.95
N VAL A 432 8.22 -29.53 1.81
CA VAL A 432 7.49 -29.10 0.60
C VAL A 432 6.57 -30.25 0.18
N LYS A 433 5.27 -30.06 0.29
CA LYS A 433 4.25 -31.06 -0.09
C LYS A 433 3.98 -31.03 -1.59
N GLN A 434 3.95 -29.82 -2.16
CA GLN A 434 3.64 -29.61 -3.56
C GLN A 434 4.19 -28.27 -4.06
N VAL A 435 4.54 -28.19 -5.33
CA VAL A 435 4.82 -26.96 -6.08
C VAL A 435 3.82 -26.88 -7.22
N THR A 436 3.11 -25.74 -7.32
CA THR A 436 2.14 -25.44 -8.36
C THR A 436 2.55 -24.18 -9.12
N ASP A 437 1.82 -23.80 -10.17
CA ASP A 437 2.05 -22.53 -10.89
C ASP A 437 1.79 -21.28 -10.00
N ARG A 438 1.04 -21.43 -8.89
CA ARG A 438 0.69 -20.34 -7.99
C ARG A 438 1.44 -20.41 -6.66
N PHE A 439 1.69 -21.59 -6.11
CA PHE A 439 2.16 -21.78 -4.73
C PHE A 439 3.32 -22.75 -4.60
N VAL A 440 4.19 -22.51 -3.61
CA VAL A 440 4.97 -23.52 -2.91
C VAL A 440 4.21 -23.86 -1.62
N ILE A 441 3.77 -25.12 -1.46
CA ILE A 441 2.99 -25.58 -0.32
C ILE A 441 3.91 -26.34 0.63
N ILE A 442 4.01 -25.87 1.87
CA ILE A 442 4.88 -26.43 2.91
C ILE A 442 4.00 -26.89 4.07
N GLY A 443 4.16 -28.13 4.47
CA GLY A 443 3.47 -28.73 5.62
C GLY A 443 4.43 -29.35 6.61
N LYS A 444 4.00 -29.46 7.86
CA LYS A 444 4.74 -30.19 8.90
C LYS A 444 4.87 -31.66 8.58
#